data_206dab5a132e91ee5179e5b7fcf6fa96
#
_entry.id   206dab5a132e91ee5179e5b7fcf6fa96
#
_cell.length_a   1.000
_cell.length_b   1.000
_cell.length_c   1.000
_cell.angle_alpha   90.00
_cell.angle_beta   90.00
_cell.angle_gamma   90.00
#
_symmetry.space_group_name_H-M   'P 1'
#
loop_
_entity.id
_entity.type
_entity.pdbx_description
1 polymer ?
#
loop_
_entity_poly.entity_id
_entity_poly.type
_entity_poly.pdbx_seq_one_letter_code
_entity_poly.pdbx_strand_id
1 'polypeptide(L)'
;MSRPKRKRLIVKPPIMEGFKPFGIPMTDLEPVILLYEEYESIRLSDYEGFTQEQSAEKMNVSRPTFTRIYEKARRTIAQAFVEGKAIFIEGGNYHTDDCWYRCEKCMKLNISKVETNT
;
A
#
# COMPACT_ATOMS: atom_id res chain seq x y z
N MET A 1 5.74 -27.84 -8.55
CA MET A 1 5.14 -26.85 -9.29
C MET A 1 4.59 -25.75 -8.43
N SER A 2 4.78 -24.59 -8.82
CA SER A 2 4.37 -23.52 -7.98
C SER A 2 2.98 -23.07 -8.35
N ARG A 3 2.27 -22.60 -7.38
CA ARG A 3 0.95 -22.08 -7.61
C ARG A 3 1.00 -20.63 -7.87
N PRO A 4 0.07 -20.09 -8.63
CA PRO A 4 0.03 -18.66 -8.82
C PRO A 4 -0.21 -17.98 -7.48
N LYS A 5 0.42 -16.87 -7.31
CA LYS A 5 0.25 -16.13 -6.10
C LYS A 5 -1.12 -15.50 -6.07
N ARG A 6 -1.81 -15.63 -4.95
CA ARG A 6 -3.11 -15.01 -4.84
C ARG A 6 -2.95 -13.53 -4.67
N LYS A 7 -3.81 -12.77 -5.28
CA LYS A 7 -3.79 -11.34 -5.12
C LYS A 7 -4.38 -10.96 -3.78
N ARG A 8 -3.77 -10.01 -3.12
CA ARG A 8 -4.24 -9.52 -1.84
C ARG A 8 -5.37 -8.55 -2.07
N LEU A 9 -6.38 -8.63 -1.23
CA LEU A 9 -7.52 -7.77 -1.36
C LEU A 9 -7.26 -6.44 -0.69
N ILE A 10 -7.55 -5.36 -1.38
CA ILE A 10 -7.43 -4.02 -0.85
C ILE A 10 -8.82 -3.42 -0.87
N VAL A 11 -9.36 -3.17 0.30
CA VAL A 11 -10.71 -2.69 0.39
C VAL A 11 -10.80 -1.19 0.18
N LYS A 12 -9.92 -0.45 0.77
CA LYS A 12 -9.91 0.99 0.60
C LYS A 12 -8.60 1.47 0.06
N PRO A 13 -8.63 2.16 -1.07
CA PRO A 13 -7.39 2.67 -1.63
C PRO A 13 -6.87 3.86 -0.84
N PRO A 14 -5.58 4.13 -0.91
CA PRO A 14 -5.07 5.33 -0.28
C PRO A 14 -5.58 6.56 -1.00
N ILE A 15 -5.76 7.63 -0.25
CA ILE A 15 -6.26 8.86 -0.84
C ILE A 15 -5.15 9.76 -1.34
N MET A 16 -3.92 9.33 -1.22
CA MET A 16 -2.78 10.10 -1.69
C MET A 16 -1.77 9.14 -2.27
N GLU A 17 -0.75 9.67 -2.90
CA GLU A 17 0.22 8.83 -3.57
C GLU A 17 1.48 8.60 -2.76
N GLY A 18 1.60 9.25 -1.63
CA GLY A 18 2.76 9.06 -0.81
C GLY A 18 2.97 10.24 0.12
N PHE A 19 4.14 10.25 0.72
CA PHE A 19 4.52 11.29 1.66
C PHE A 19 5.90 11.80 1.30
N LYS A 20 6.11 13.07 1.51
CA LYS A 20 7.42 13.66 1.31
C LYS A 20 7.92 14.24 2.61
N PRO A 21 9.20 14.13 2.88
CA PRO A 21 9.74 14.75 4.08
C PRO A 21 9.67 16.27 3.97
N PHE A 22 9.47 16.89 5.09
CA PHE A 22 9.36 18.33 5.15
C PHE A 22 10.60 18.85 5.87
N GLY A 23 11.18 19.93 5.42
CA GLY A 23 12.30 20.51 6.12
C GLY A 23 13.66 20.08 5.65
N ILE A 24 13.75 19.34 4.59
CA ILE A 24 15.04 19.01 4.01
C ILE A 24 14.95 19.16 2.51
N PRO A 25 16.08 19.34 1.84
CA PRO A 25 16.05 19.46 0.38
C PRO A 25 15.57 18.17 -0.27
N MET A 26 14.85 18.32 -1.34
CA MET A 26 14.28 17.17 -2.01
C MET A 26 15.09 16.71 -3.21
N THR A 27 16.21 17.34 -3.45
CA THR A 27 16.90 17.13 -4.70
C THR A 27 17.49 15.75 -4.85
N ASP A 28 17.99 15.19 -3.77
CA ASP A 28 18.66 13.91 -3.89
C ASP A 28 17.98 12.79 -3.17
N LEU A 29 16.70 12.93 -2.91
CA LEU A 29 16.01 11.92 -2.14
C LEU A 29 15.62 10.75 -3.01
N GLU A 30 16.02 9.57 -2.59
CA GLU A 30 15.53 8.37 -3.20
C GLU A 30 14.37 7.90 -2.38
N PRO A 31 13.19 7.78 -2.96
CA PRO A 31 12.04 7.36 -2.18
C PRO A 31 12.10 5.89 -1.84
N VAL A 32 11.40 5.52 -0.78
CA VAL A 32 11.12 4.12 -0.54
C VAL A 32 9.76 3.83 -1.13
N ILE A 33 9.55 2.59 -1.52
CA ILE A 33 8.30 2.19 -2.12
C ILE A 33 7.50 1.39 -1.12
N LEU A 34 6.28 1.82 -0.89
CA LEU A 34 5.36 1.08 -0.05
C LEU A 34 4.31 0.51 -0.97
N LEU A 35 4.22 -0.81 -1.02
CA LEU A 35 3.28 -1.45 -1.92
C LEU A 35 1.87 -1.28 -1.40
N TYR A 36 0.90 -1.35 -2.30
CA TYR A 36 -0.49 -1.19 -1.88
C TYR A 36 -0.88 -2.22 -0.84
N GLU A 37 -0.41 -3.44 -0.99
CA GLU A 37 -0.72 -4.46 0.01
C GLU A 37 -0.09 -4.12 1.36
N GLU A 38 1.06 -3.48 1.34
CA GLU A 38 1.71 -3.06 2.57
C GLU A 38 0.94 -1.92 3.22
N TYR A 39 0.47 -1.00 2.40
CA TYR A 39 -0.38 0.07 2.90
C TYR A 39 -1.61 -0.52 3.58
N GLU A 40 -2.25 -1.49 2.93
CA GLU A 40 -3.47 -2.07 3.48
C GLU A 40 -3.22 -2.79 4.79
N SER A 41 -2.06 -3.43 4.92
CA SER A 41 -1.76 -4.11 6.18
C SER A 41 -1.65 -3.11 7.33
N ILE A 42 -1.06 -1.96 7.07
CA ILE A 42 -0.96 -0.91 8.09
C ILE A 42 -2.35 -0.36 8.40
N ARG A 43 -3.13 -0.14 7.37
CA ARG A 43 -4.46 0.43 7.57
C ARG A 43 -5.32 -0.49 8.43
N LEU A 44 -5.29 -1.77 8.14
CA LEU A 44 -6.13 -2.70 8.89
C LEU A 44 -5.64 -2.90 10.31
N SER A 45 -4.35 -3.08 10.47
CA SER A 45 -3.82 -3.43 11.77
C SER A 45 -3.62 -2.24 12.67
N ASP A 46 -3.01 -1.20 12.15
CA ASP A 46 -2.65 -0.06 12.99
C ASP A 46 -3.68 1.03 13.02
N TYR A 47 -4.44 1.20 11.96
CA TYR A 47 -5.45 2.25 11.92
C TYR A 47 -6.80 1.71 12.39
N GLU A 48 -7.24 0.58 11.82
CA GLU A 48 -8.54 0.04 12.19
C GLU A 48 -8.49 -0.76 13.48
N GLY A 49 -7.31 -1.25 13.84
CA GLY A 49 -7.17 -1.98 15.09
C GLY A 49 -7.56 -3.44 15.03
N PHE A 50 -7.62 -4.02 13.85
CA PHE A 50 -7.92 -5.43 13.74
C PHE A 50 -6.74 -6.28 14.17
N THR A 51 -7.01 -7.47 14.63
CA THR A 51 -5.94 -8.40 14.95
C THR A 51 -5.28 -8.86 13.65
N GLN A 52 -4.12 -9.50 13.78
CA GLN A 52 -3.46 -10.00 12.58
C GLN A 52 -4.29 -11.06 11.88
N GLU A 53 -4.98 -11.88 12.64
CA GLU A 53 -5.86 -12.87 12.07
C GLU A 53 -6.99 -12.23 11.29
N GLN A 54 -7.62 -11.23 11.90
CA GLN A 54 -8.71 -10.53 11.23
C GLN A 54 -8.21 -9.79 10.01
N SER A 55 -7.04 -9.18 10.12
CA SER A 55 -6.48 -8.44 9.00
C SER A 55 -6.13 -9.37 7.85
N ALA A 56 -5.56 -10.51 8.16
CA ALA A 56 -5.23 -11.49 7.14
C ALA A 56 -6.47 -11.96 6.41
N GLU A 57 -7.53 -12.18 7.16
CA GLU A 57 -8.77 -12.61 6.56
C GLU A 57 -9.32 -11.56 5.62
N LYS A 58 -9.27 -10.29 6.04
CA LYS A 58 -9.77 -9.22 5.20
C LYS A 58 -8.93 -9.02 3.95
N MET A 59 -7.66 -9.34 4.00
CA MET A 59 -6.80 -9.25 2.83
C MET A 59 -6.76 -10.54 2.03
N ASN A 60 -7.48 -11.56 2.50
CA ASN A 60 -7.56 -12.83 1.79
C ASN A 60 -6.19 -13.50 1.67
N VAL A 61 -5.44 -13.49 2.74
CA VAL A 61 -4.14 -14.15 2.80
C VAL A 61 -4.07 -14.93 4.10
N SER A 62 -3.08 -15.80 4.19
CA SER A 62 -2.84 -16.52 5.43
C SER A 62 -2.23 -15.58 6.46
N ARG A 63 -2.33 -15.95 7.71
CA ARG A 63 -1.77 -15.12 8.75
C ARG A 63 -0.26 -14.94 8.61
N PRO A 64 0.52 -15.99 8.35
CA PRO A 64 1.96 -15.77 8.15
C PRO A 64 2.27 -14.85 7.00
N THR A 65 1.49 -14.92 5.93
CA THR A 65 1.69 -14.01 4.82
C THR A 65 1.39 -12.58 5.24
N PHE A 66 0.29 -12.40 5.97
CA PHE A 66 -0.03 -11.06 6.45
C PHE A 66 1.10 -10.53 7.32
N THR A 67 1.61 -11.35 8.22
CA THR A 67 2.67 -10.92 9.12
C THR A 67 3.89 -10.44 8.34
N ARG A 68 4.25 -11.15 7.30
CA ARG A 68 5.39 -10.74 6.48
C ARG A 68 5.15 -9.43 5.77
N ILE A 69 3.94 -9.27 5.22
CA ILE A 69 3.59 -8.03 4.55
C ILE A 69 3.62 -6.86 5.54
N TYR A 70 3.04 -7.08 6.68
CA TYR A 70 2.91 -6.05 7.69
C TYR A 70 4.28 -5.65 8.25
N GLU A 71 5.12 -6.61 8.52
CA GLU A 71 6.44 -6.29 9.04
C GLU A 71 7.29 -5.56 8.03
N LYS A 72 7.19 -5.95 6.78
CA LYS A 72 7.92 -5.23 5.76
C LYS A 72 7.40 -3.82 5.62
N ALA A 73 6.09 -3.65 5.70
CA ALA A 73 5.48 -2.32 5.61
C ALA A 73 6.00 -1.43 6.72
N ARG A 74 6.05 -1.95 7.93
CA ARG A 74 6.51 -1.14 9.06
C ARG A 74 7.97 -0.77 8.91
N ARG A 75 8.79 -1.69 8.44
CA ARG A 75 10.19 -1.39 8.26
C ARG A 75 10.43 -0.36 7.18
N THR A 76 9.67 -0.45 6.09
CA THR A 76 9.79 0.53 5.02
C THR A 76 9.43 1.92 5.52
N ILE A 77 8.35 2.01 6.27
CA ILE A 77 7.93 3.30 6.80
C ILE A 77 8.96 3.81 7.80
N ALA A 78 9.47 2.94 8.65
CA ALA A 78 10.46 3.34 9.63
C ALA A 78 11.71 3.85 8.95
N GLN A 79 12.12 3.20 7.87
CA GLN A 79 13.29 3.66 7.14
C GLN A 79 13.10 5.05 6.59
N ALA A 80 11.95 5.29 5.96
CA ALA A 80 11.67 6.61 5.41
C ALA A 80 11.64 7.65 6.50
N PHE A 81 11.02 7.31 7.59
CA PHE A 81 10.86 8.22 8.70
C PHE A 81 12.21 8.60 9.30
N VAL A 82 13.04 7.63 9.54
CA VAL A 82 14.33 7.87 10.20
C VAL A 82 15.34 8.50 9.27
N GLU A 83 15.32 8.08 8.01
CA GLU A 83 16.31 8.58 7.05
C GLU A 83 15.83 9.80 6.26
N GLY A 84 14.61 10.24 6.49
CA GLY A 84 14.11 11.41 5.80
C GLY A 84 13.86 11.18 4.34
N LYS A 85 13.30 10.02 3.99
CA LYS A 85 13.03 9.70 2.59
C LYS A 85 11.55 9.83 2.29
N ALA A 86 11.25 10.11 1.04
CA ALA A 86 9.86 10.12 0.60
C ALA A 86 9.33 8.69 0.55
N ILE A 87 8.04 8.54 0.68
CA ILE A 87 7.38 7.26 0.56
C ILE A 87 6.44 7.36 -0.63
N PHE A 88 6.63 6.49 -1.62
CA PHE A 88 5.71 6.40 -2.74
C PHE A 88 4.89 5.15 -2.56
N ILE A 89 3.58 5.25 -2.67
CA ILE A 89 2.70 4.10 -2.53
C ILE A 89 2.31 3.66 -3.92
N GLU A 90 2.74 2.48 -4.31
CA GLU A 90 2.47 1.99 -5.65
C GLU A 90 2.77 0.51 -5.75
N GLY A 91 2.24 -0.12 -6.77
CA GLY A 91 2.60 -1.48 -7.09
C GLY A 91 2.06 -2.51 -6.13
N GLY A 92 2.61 -3.71 -6.22
CA GLY A 92 2.22 -4.78 -5.34
C GLY A 92 1.30 -5.77 -6.01
N ASN A 93 1.00 -6.83 -5.27
CA ASN A 93 0.15 -7.91 -5.75
C ASN A 93 -1.19 -7.79 -5.05
N TYR A 94 -2.15 -7.17 -5.72
CA TYR A 94 -3.41 -6.85 -5.08
C TYR A 94 -4.54 -6.81 -6.08
N HIS A 95 -5.77 -6.83 -5.56
CA HIS A 95 -6.93 -6.51 -6.37
C HIS A 95 -7.93 -5.81 -5.46
N THR A 96 -8.96 -5.24 -6.03
CA THR A 96 -9.90 -4.44 -5.28
C THR A 96 -11.29 -4.99 -5.42
N ASP A 97 -12.11 -4.67 -4.43
CA ASP A 97 -13.51 -5.03 -4.48
C ASP A 97 -14.28 -4.14 -5.40
N ASP A 98 -13.84 -2.92 -5.51
CA ASP A 98 -14.57 -1.96 -6.29
C ASP A 98 -13.81 -1.61 -7.50
N CYS A 99 -14.37 -0.75 -8.29
CA CYS A 99 -13.72 -0.31 -9.49
C CYS A 99 -12.88 0.90 -9.27
N TRP A 100 -12.11 0.93 -8.23
CA TRP A 100 -11.26 2.09 -8.06
C TRP A 100 -9.99 1.91 -8.88
N TYR A 101 -9.41 3.00 -9.29
CA TYR A 101 -8.20 2.95 -10.06
C TYR A 101 -7.55 4.32 -10.04
N ARG A 102 -6.28 4.34 -10.38
CA ARG A 102 -5.53 5.57 -10.36
C ARG A 102 -5.51 6.14 -11.76
N CYS A 103 -5.93 7.37 -11.87
CA CYS A 103 -5.89 8.04 -13.16
C CYS A 103 -4.52 8.60 -13.39
N GLU A 104 -3.86 8.10 -14.40
CA GLU A 104 -2.50 8.51 -14.62
C GLU A 104 -2.37 9.92 -15.10
N LYS A 105 -3.33 10.38 -15.86
CA LYS A 105 -3.25 11.71 -16.34
C LYS A 105 -3.27 12.74 -15.25
N CYS A 106 -4.11 12.63 -14.29
CA CYS A 106 -4.21 13.61 -13.23
C CYS A 106 -3.60 13.12 -11.94
N MET A 107 -3.09 11.93 -11.92
CA MET A 107 -2.46 11.36 -10.75
C MET A 107 -3.36 11.39 -9.54
N LYS A 108 -4.64 11.13 -9.76
CA LYS A 108 -5.59 11.08 -8.70
C LYS A 108 -6.32 9.77 -8.74
N LEU A 109 -6.84 9.36 -7.60
CA LEU A 109 -7.64 8.18 -7.55
C LEU A 109 -9.04 8.50 -7.97
N ASN A 110 -9.57 7.73 -8.89
CA ASN A 110 -10.92 7.89 -9.35
C ASN A 110 -11.64 6.60 -9.17
N ILE A 111 -12.52 6.56 -8.22
CA ILE A 111 -13.16 5.33 -7.89
C ILE A 111 -14.16 4.89 -8.88
N SER A 112 -14.92 5.78 -9.39
CA SER A 112 -15.96 5.37 -10.29
C SER A 112 -15.60 5.50 -11.73
N LYS A 113 -14.62 6.27 -12.14
CA LYS A 113 -14.40 6.50 -13.48
C LYS A 113 -13.51 5.57 -14.05
N VAL A 114 -13.87 4.99 -14.98
CA VAL A 114 -13.09 4.03 -15.61
C VAL A 114 -12.39 4.53 -16.73
N GLU A 115 -11.97 5.18 -17.03
CA GLU A 115 -11.40 5.59 -18.10
C GLU A 115 -10.24 5.36 -18.29
N THR A 116 -10.15 5.06 -18.38
CA THR A 116 -9.34 4.72 -18.48
C THR A 116 -8.39 4.41 -18.37
N ASN A 117 -8.43 4.51 -18.45
CA ASN A 117 -7.79 4.04 -18.31
C ASN A 117 -7.12 3.81 -18.30
N THR A 118 -7.22 3.89 -18.36
CA THR A 118 -6.80 3.54 -18.23
C THR A 118 -6.50 3.31 -18.10
#